data_10bc6a1636fa81578af39b1f34c3439a
#
_entry.id   10bc6a1636fa81578af39b1f34c3439a
#
_cell.length_a   1.000
_cell.length_b   1.000
_cell.length_c   1.000
_cell.angle_alpha   90.00
_cell.angle_beta   90.00
_cell.angle_gamma   90.00
#
_symmetry.space_group_name_H-M   'P 1'
#
loop_
_entity.id
_entity.type
_entity.pdbx_description
1 polymer ?
#
loop_
_entity_poly.entity_id
_entity_poly.type
_entity_poly.pdbx_seq_one_letter_code
_entity_poly.pdbx_strand_id
1 'polypeptide(L)'
;MTGGRVRRAKDDLLVVLPAWTTARLLIAAAWIAVHLAGARADGGPRPSTRGLLAWDGDWYQSLLVHGYDGVPTEGVRFFPGYVLLGRLADALLPGGPAVALIVVANLSALLATLLLHRLVMAETGDRATARLAVWALSLFPSAFVLAWAYGEGLFLALAVGVLLSARRERWWLVALLALAAGLVRPTGALLAVPVLAAVWRPSTGSGRLPERIAAVAGGPIGVGVFVWWASAHFDRAFIPLNVQRELRGDPVNPFRRLLDGVGDLFGSETMGDGLHVLAVAALLVLLVALVRSWPRRYGAFAAACLLVALAADNLNSIERYALNGVPFVLGVATLAARPRLGPPVMVVSAMAMVSLAAMAWWGSYVP
;
A
#
# COMPACT_ATOMS: atom_id res chain seq x y z
N MET A 1 28.71 8.24 -20.09
CA MET A 1 27.70 7.33 -19.51
C MET A 1 26.50 8.01 -18.84
N THR A 2 26.50 9.31 -18.60
CA THR A 2 25.42 10.09 -17.94
C THR A 2 24.20 10.34 -18.83
N GLY A 3 24.37 10.66 -20.11
CA GLY A 3 23.27 11.00 -21.02
C GLY A 3 22.22 9.89 -21.24
N GLY A 4 22.67 8.63 -21.30
CA GLY A 4 21.74 7.50 -21.48
C GLY A 4 20.86 7.20 -20.27
N ARG A 5 21.34 7.48 -19.03
CA ARG A 5 20.55 7.32 -17.79
C ARG A 5 19.50 8.41 -17.65
N VAL A 6 19.85 9.66 -17.99
CA VAL A 6 18.93 10.81 -17.95
C VAL A 6 17.79 10.62 -18.98
N ARG A 7 18.14 10.19 -20.18
CA ARG A 7 17.13 9.91 -21.23
C ARG A 7 16.15 8.82 -20.81
N ARG A 8 16.64 7.70 -20.25
CA ARG A 8 15.78 6.63 -19.73
C ARG A 8 14.87 7.10 -18.59
N ALA A 9 15.38 7.93 -17.67
CA ALA A 9 14.57 8.47 -16.58
C ALA A 9 13.44 9.38 -17.11
N LYS A 10 13.72 10.20 -18.12
CA LYS A 10 12.72 11.04 -18.79
C LYS A 10 11.66 10.19 -19.49
N ASP A 11 12.07 9.15 -20.21
CA ASP A 11 11.15 8.25 -20.92
C ASP A 11 10.23 7.50 -19.91
N ASP A 12 10.77 7.03 -18.79
CA ASP A 12 9.98 6.41 -17.72
C ASP A 12 8.95 7.39 -17.13
N LEU A 13 9.34 8.65 -16.89
CA LEU A 13 8.45 9.70 -16.38
C LEU A 13 7.30 10.00 -17.34
N LEU A 14 7.57 10.09 -18.64
CA LEU A 14 6.54 10.32 -19.66
C LEU A 14 5.49 9.20 -19.69
N VAL A 15 5.86 7.97 -19.34
CA VAL A 15 4.92 6.84 -19.22
C VAL A 15 4.09 6.92 -17.94
N VAL A 16 4.71 7.36 -16.84
CA VAL A 16 4.09 7.31 -15.50
C VAL A 16 3.21 8.52 -15.21
N LEU A 17 3.64 9.71 -15.59
CA LEU A 17 2.95 10.96 -15.24
C LEU A 17 1.48 11.01 -15.67
N PRO A 18 1.08 10.56 -16.88
CA PRO A 18 -0.33 10.60 -17.28
C PRO A 18 -1.24 9.84 -16.31
N ALA A 19 -0.89 8.60 -15.96
CA ALA A 19 -1.69 7.79 -15.05
C ALA A 19 -1.69 8.36 -13.62
N TRP A 20 -0.52 8.80 -13.13
CA TRP A 20 -0.38 9.41 -11.82
C TRP A 20 -1.20 10.70 -11.69
N THR A 21 -1.15 11.58 -12.70
CA THR A 21 -1.92 12.84 -12.72
C THR A 21 -3.42 12.56 -12.83
N THR A 22 -3.83 11.64 -13.72
CA THR A 22 -5.25 11.28 -13.87
C THR A 22 -5.85 10.79 -12.54
N ALA A 23 -5.13 9.95 -11.79
CA ALA A 23 -5.60 9.50 -10.49
C ALA A 23 -5.83 10.68 -9.52
N ARG A 24 -4.91 11.65 -9.46
CA ARG A 24 -5.04 12.86 -8.62
C ARG A 24 -6.21 13.73 -9.04
N LEU A 25 -6.43 13.90 -10.34
CA LEU A 25 -7.57 14.66 -10.86
C LEU A 25 -8.90 13.98 -10.52
N LEU A 26 -8.98 12.64 -10.63
CA LEU A 26 -10.17 11.88 -10.24
C LEU A 26 -10.45 11.99 -8.74
N ILE A 27 -9.41 11.93 -7.89
CA ILE A 27 -9.54 12.09 -6.44
C ILE A 27 -9.98 13.52 -6.11
N ALA A 28 -9.42 14.54 -6.77
CA ALA A 28 -9.84 15.92 -6.60
C ALA A 28 -11.31 16.15 -7.04
N ALA A 29 -11.71 15.53 -8.15
CA ALA A 29 -13.11 15.56 -8.60
C ALA A 29 -14.05 14.90 -7.61
N ALA A 30 -13.66 13.74 -7.02
CA ALA A 30 -14.41 13.09 -5.94
C ALA A 30 -14.58 14.00 -4.71
N TRP A 31 -13.50 14.67 -4.29
CA TRP A 31 -13.52 15.65 -3.20
C TRP A 31 -14.54 16.77 -3.48
N ILE A 32 -14.47 17.39 -4.64
CA ILE A 32 -15.36 18.46 -5.05
C ILE A 32 -16.82 17.95 -5.05
N ALA A 33 -17.09 16.81 -5.67
CA ALA A 33 -18.43 16.24 -5.77
C ALA A 33 -19.04 15.97 -4.39
N VAL A 34 -18.28 15.36 -3.48
CA VAL A 34 -18.71 15.06 -2.10
C VAL A 34 -19.07 16.34 -1.33
N HIS A 35 -18.25 17.39 -1.43
CA HIS A 35 -18.51 18.65 -0.73
C HIS A 35 -19.67 19.44 -1.32
N LEU A 36 -19.84 19.42 -2.64
CA LEU A 36 -21.00 20.02 -3.29
C LEU A 36 -22.30 19.28 -2.93
N ALA A 37 -22.26 17.94 -2.82
CA ALA A 37 -23.39 17.16 -2.36
C ALA A 37 -23.72 17.43 -0.89
N GLY A 38 -22.70 17.45 -0.02
CA GLY A 38 -22.84 17.76 1.41
C GLY A 38 -23.37 19.17 1.68
N ALA A 39 -22.99 20.15 0.85
CA ALA A 39 -23.51 21.52 0.98
C ALA A 39 -25.00 21.65 0.61
N ARG A 40 -25.54 20.70 -0.16
CA ARG A 40 -26.96 20.66 -0.57
C ARG A 40 -27.84 19.80 0.35
N ALA A 41 -27.23 19.00 1.21
CA ALA A 41 -27.96 18.12 2.13
C ALA A 41 -28.37 18.91 3.39
N ASP A 42 -29.66 19.21 3.53
CA ASP A 42 -30.18 19.84 4.72
C ASP A 42 -30.19 18.86 5.90
N GLY A 43 -29.41 19.18 6.97
CA GLY A 43 -29.45 18.45 8.24
C GLY A 43 -28.79 17.07 8.28
N GLY A 44 -28.12 16.61 7.20
CA GLY A 44 -27.40 15.33 7.13
C GLY A 44 -25.96 15.38 7.64
N PRO A 45 -25.28 14.22 7.76
CA PRO A 45 -23.85 14.16 8.08
C PRO A 45 -23.03 14.92 7.02
N ARG A 46 -22.08 15.74 7.47
CA ARG A 46 -21.20 16.50 6.58
C ARG A 46 -19.92 15.72 6.30
N PRO A 47 -19.39 15.81 5.07
CA PRO A 47 -18.12 15.18 4.74
C PRO A 47 -16.97 15.81 5.54
N SER A 48 -15.93 15.01 5.78
CA SER A 48 -14.73 15.43 6.51
C SER A 48 -14.07 16.65 5.84
N THR A 49 -13.84 17.69 6.59
CA THR A 49 -13.11 18.89 6.15
C THR A 49 -11.59 18.73 6.20
N ARG A 50 -11.06 17.60 6.73
CA ARG A 50 -9.62 17.31 6.86
C ARG A 50 -8.91 17.08 5.53
N GLY A 51 -9.65 16.96 4.42
CA GLY A 51 -9.09 16.79 3.07
C GLY A 51 -8.17 15.57 2.95
N LEU A 52 -6.95 15.79 2.50
CA LEU A 52 -5.94 14.73 2.35
C LEU A 52 -5.30 14.27 3.67
N LEU A 53 -5.68 14.90 4.79
CA LEU A 53 -5.26 14.51 6.15
C LEU A 53 -6.35 13.71 6.88
N ALA A 54 -7.45 13.36 6.24
CA ALA A 54 -8.52 12.56 6.87
C ALA A 54 -8.00 11.21 7.37
N TRP A 55 -8.63 10.67 8.43
CA TRP A 55 -8.36 9.36 9.02
C TRP A 55 -6.90 9.22 9.51
N ASP A 56 -6.13 8.25 8.98
CA ASP A 56 -4.74 8.00 9.39
C ASP A 56 -3.82 9.22 9.16
N GLY A 57 -4.17 10.12 8.22
CA GLY A 57 -3.43 11.34 7.96
C GLY A 57 -3.36 12.27 9.17
N ASP A 58 -4.44 12.35 9.94
CA ASP A 58 -4.51 13.13 11.19
C ASP A 58 -3.59 12.55 12.27
N TRP A 59 -3.55 11.22 12.40
CA TRP A 59 -2.62 10.54 13.29
C TRP A 59 -1.16 10.79 12.90
N TYR A 60 -0.81 10.68 11.60
CA TYR A 60 0.54 10.97 11.14
C TYR A 60 0.95 12.42 11.38
N GLN A 61 0.03 13.37 11.18
CA GLN A 61 0.29 14.77 11.49
C GLN A 61 0.52 14.99 12.99
N SER A 62 -0.31 14.40 13.83
CA SER A 62 -0.18 14.50 15.29
C SER A 62 1.14 13.89 15.77
N LEU A 63 1.53 12.71 15.26
CA LEU A 63 2.79 12.08 15.58
C LEU A 63 4.01 12.89 15.09
N LEU A 64 3.89 13.57 13.96
CA LEU A 64 4.96 14.43 13.46
C LEU A 64 5.18 15.60 14.38
N VAL A 65 4.10 16.24 14.86
CA VAL A 65 4.16 17.44 15.72
C VAL A 65 4.50 17.10 17.15
N HIS A 66 3.80 16.13 17.74
CA HIS A 66 3.86 15.88 19.19
C HIS A 66 4.73 14.67 19.58
N GLY A 67 5.12 13.82 18.61
CA GLY A 67 5.81 12.56 18.91
C GLY A 67 4.88 11.52 19.51
N TYR A 68 5.45 10.38 19.89
CA TYR A 68 4.67 9.26 20.44
C TYR A 68 4.18 9.51 21.88
N ASP A 69 4.90 10.36 22.64
CA ASP A 69 4.53 10.71 24.00
C ASP A 69 3.39 11.74 24.06
N GLY A 70 3.21 12.51 22.98
CA GLY A 70 2.20 13.56 22.88
C GLY A 70 0.89 13.15 22.20
N VAL A 71 0.71 11.85 21.92
CA VAL A 71 -0.52 11.32 21.30
C VAL A 71 -1.12 10.20 22.17
N PRO A 72 -2.43 9.90 22.02
CA PRO A 72 -3.04 8.74 22.67
C PRO A 72 -2.35 7.44 22.28
N THR A 73 -2.47 6.41 23.14
CA THR A 73 -1.81 5.11 22.99
C THR A 73 -2.11 4.46 21.62
N GLU A 74 -3.27 4.71 21.05
CA GLU A 74 -3.67 4.25 19.72
C GLU A 74 -2.73 4.72 18.61
N GLY A 75 -2.03 5.84 18.81
CA GLY A 75 -1.03 6.37 17.88
C GLY A 75 0.22 5.48 17.78
N VAL A 76 0.51 4.65 18.80
CA VAL A 76 1.71 3.79 18.80
C VAL A 76 1.65 2.68 17.74
N ARG A 77 0.47 2.37 17.19
CA ARG A 77 0.34 1.43 16.05
C ARG A 77 0.94 1.95 14.74
N PHE A 78 1.16 3.25 14.62
CA PHE A 78 1.75 3.85 13.43
C PHE A 78 3.27 3.79 13.48
N PHE A 79 3.87 3.14 12.51
CA PHE A 79 5.30 2.91 12.43
C PHE A 79 6.07 4.18 12.04
N PRO A 80 7.32 4.35 12.53
CA PRO A 80 8.02 5.64 12.51
C PRO A 80 8.51 6.09 11.13
N GLY A 81 8.72 5.18 10.18
CA GLY A 81 9.43 5.50 8.94
C GLY A 81 8.82 6.64 8.13
N TYR A 82 7.48 6.69 8.04
CA TYR A 82 6.79 7.77 7.34
C TYR A 82 6.84 9.08 8.12
N VAL A 83 6.68 9.04 9.44
CA VAL A 83 6.77 10.21 10.33
C VAL A 83 8.17 10.81 10.29
N LEU A 84 9.23 9.99 10.36
CA LEU A 84 10.63 10.45 10.31
C LEU A 84 10.95 11.12 8.97
N LEU A 85 10.50 10.55 7.87
CA LEU A 85 10.68 11.17 6.55
C LEU A 85 9.84 12.45 6.43
N GLY A 86 8.63 12.47 7.02
CA GLY A 86 7.80 13.66 7.12
C GLY A 86 8.47 14.80 7.90
N ARG A 87 9.10 14.49 9.04
CA ARG A 87 9.88 15.48 9.83
C ARG A 87 11.06 16.05 9.04
N LEU A 88 11.78 15.19 8.32
CA LEU A 88 12.86 15.65 7.45
C LEU A 88 12.34 16.58 6.35
N ALA A 89 11.21 16.22 5.74
CA ALA A 89 10.58 17.05 4.71
C ALA A 89 10.06 18.38 5.27
N ASP A 90 9.47 18.39 6.47
CA ASP A 90 8.98 19.59 7.16
C ASP A 90 10.12 20.58 7.48
N ALA A 91 11.29 20.06 7.83
CA ALA A 91 12.48 20.89 8.06
C ALA A 91 13.03 21.53 6.76
N LEU A 92 12.70 21.00 5.59
CA LEU A 92 13.24 21.42 4.29
C LEU A 92 12.23 22.17 3.42
N LEU A 93 10.93 21.96 3.65
CA LEU A 93 9.86 22.49 2.81
C LEU A 93 9.04 23.54 3.54
N PRO A 94 8.60 24.61 2.86
CA PRO A 94 7.62 25.53 3.44
C PRO A 94 6.22 24.88 3.49
N GLY A 95 5.37 25.32 4.42
CA GLY A 95 3.97 24.91 4.52
C GLY A 95 3.63 24.00 5.70
N GLY A 96 4.65 23.61 6.49
CA GLY A 96 4.46 22.89 7.74
C GLY A 96 4.13 21.41 7.59
N PRO A 97 3.85 20.71 8.71
CA PRO A 97 3.72 19.26 8.81
C PRO A 97 2.74 18.64 7.83
N ALA A 98 1.61 19.26 7.60
CA ALA A 98 0.57 18.78 6.68
C ALA A 98 1.08 18.70 5.24
N VAL A 99 1.72 19.79 4.76
CA VAL A 99 2.27 19.86 3.41
C VAL A 99 3.41 18.85 3.25
N ALA A 100 4.31 18.75 4.24
CA ALA A 100 5.42 17.83 4.24
C ALA A 100 4.94 16.36 4.08
N LEU A 101 3.95 15.94 4.87
CA LEU A 101 3.39 14.58 4.77
C LEU A 101 2.75 14.32 3.40
N ILE A 102 1.93 15.25 2.89
CA ILE A 102 1.29 15.10 1.58
C ILE A 102 2.34 15.02 0.47
N VAL A 103 3.38 15.85 0.51
CA VAL A 103 4.48 15.84 -0.47
C VAL A 103 5.22 14.51 -0.43
N VAL A 104 5.59 14.03 0.77
CA VAL A 104 6.26 12.72 0.95
C VAL A 104 5.40 11.59 0.41
N ALA A 105 4.09 11.55 0.72
CA ALA A 105 3.19 10.52 0.22
C ALA A 105 3.14 10.51 -1.32
N ASN A 106 2.92 11.68 -1.92
CA ASN A 106 2.78 11.81 -3.38
C ASN A 106 4.07 11.55 -4.15
N LEU A 107 5.22 12.03 -3.68
CA LEU A 107 6.51 11.74 -4.30
C LEU A 107 6.89 10.25 -4.14
N SER A 108 6.60 9.67 -2.99
CA SER A 108 6.81 8.23 -2.77
C SER A 108 5.91 7.37 -3.67
N ALA A 109 4.64 7.76 -3.86
CA ALA A 109 3.73 7.09 -4.78
C ALA A 109 4.21 7.20 -6.24
N LEU A 110 4.71 8.36 -6.65
CA LEU A 110 5.33 8.55 -7.98
C LEU A 110 6.55 7.64 -8.15
N LEU A 111 7.42 7.58 -7.13
CA LEU A 111 8.59 6.69 -7.13
C LEU A 111 8.17 5.22 -7.18
N ALA A 112 7.15 4.81 -6.40
CA ALA A 112 6.60 3.45 -6.45
C ALA A 112 6.14 3.07 -7.86
N THR A 113 5.44 3.98 -8.54
CA THR A 113 4.94 3.78 -9.91
C THR A 113 6.08 3.69 -10.93
N LEU A 114 7.12 4.53 -10.79
CA LEU A 114 8.35 4.46 -11.60
C LEU A 114 9.10 3.14 -11.41
N LEU A 115 9.25 2.71 -10.15
CA LEU A 115 9.92 1.45 -9.84
C LEU A 115 9.10 0.25 -10.34
N LEU A 116 7.76 0.31 -10.26
CA LEU A 116 6.88 -0.72 -10.80
C LEU A 116 7.02 -0.84 -12.33
N HIS A 117 7.01 0.29 -13.05
CA HIS A 117 7.30 0.30 -14.49
C HIS A 117 8.61 -0.43 -14.81
N ARG A 118 9.69 -0.09 -14.08
CA ARG A 118 11.00 -0.73 -14.25
C ARG A 118 11.02 -2.21 -13.87
N LEU A 119 10.27 -2.59 -12.84
CA LEU A 119 10.13 -3.99 -12.43
C LEU A 119 9.47 -4.82 -13.53
N VAL A 120 8.32 -4.33 -14.04
CA VAL A 120 7.59 -5.03 -15.10
C VAL A 120 8.41 -5.10 -16.37
N MET A 121 9.08 -4.02 -16.77
CA MET A 121 10.02 -4.04 -17.90
C MET A 121 11.16 -5.06 -17.70
N ALA A 122 11.68 -5.21 -16.48
CA ALA A 122 12.74 -6.19 -16.19
C ALA A 122 12.23 -7.63 -16.21
N GLU A 123 10.96 -7.87 -15.87
CA GLU A 123 10.36 -9.20 -15.87
C GLU A 123 9.87 -9.66 -17.25
N THR A 124 9.27 -8.77 -18.03
CA THR A 124 8.53 -9.12 -19.25
C THR A 124 9.20 -8.62 -20.54
N GLY A 125 9.97 -7.54 -20.45
CA GLY A 125 10.46 -6.81 -21.64
C GLY A 125 9.37 -6.06 -22.42
N ASP A 126 8.11 -6.16 -21.99
CA ASP A 126 6.95 -5.62 -22.72
C ASP A 126 6.50 -4.26 -22.18
N ARG A 127 6.56 -3.24 -23.05
CA ARG A 127 6.15 -1.87 -22.72
C ARG A 127 4.64 -1.73 -22.52
N ALA A 128 3.84 -2.53 -23.22
CA ALA A 128 2.39 -2.47 -23.08
C ALA A 128 1.96 -2.95 -21.69
N THR A 129 2.47 -4.10 -21.25
CA THR A 129 2.24 -4.64 -19.89
C THR A 129 2.76 -3.69 -18.81
N ALA A 130 3.94 -3.09 -19.01
CA ALA A 130 4.49 -2.13 -18.05
C ALA A 130 3.60 -0.87 -17.92
N ARG A 131 3.08 -0.35 -19.04
CA ARG A 131 2.13 0.76 -19.04
C ARG A 131 0.81 0.39 -18.36
N LEU A 132 0.27 -0.80 -18.61
CA LEU A 132 -0.93 -1.28 -17.93
C LEU A 132 -0.72 -1.41 -16.43
N ALA A 133 0.43 -1.88 -15.95
CA ALA A 133 0.74 -1.96 -14.53
C ALA A 133 0.81 -0.56 -13.89
N VAL A 134 1.33 0.44 -14.59
CA VAL A 134 1.33 1.85 -14.14
C VAL A 134 -0.09 2.38 -13.96
N TRP A 135 -0.96 2.16 -14.94
CA TRP A 135 -2.37 2.54 -14.84
C TRP A 135 -3.10 1.75 -13.75
N ALA A 136 -2.84 0.44 -13.66
CA ALA A 136 -3.44 -0.43 -12.63
C ALA A 136 -3.08 0.02 -11.21
N LEU A 137 -1.83 0.42 -10.95
CA LEU A 137 -1.45 0.97 -9.63
C LEU A 137 -2.12 2.32 -9.37
N SER A 138 -2.14 3.20 -10.37
CA SER A 138 -2.67 4.55 -10.23
C SER A 138 -4.19 4.57 -10.01
N LEU A 139 -4.91 3.60 -10.58
CA LEU A 139 -6.38 3.48 -10.51
C LEU A 139 -6.83 2.30 -9.65
N PHE A 140 -5.94 1.66 -8.86
CA PHE A 140 -6.33 0.59 -7.95
C PHE A 140 -7.43 1.09 -6.99
N PRO A 141 -8.43 0.27 -6.60
CA PRO A 141 -9.57 0.74 -5.80
C PRO A 141 -9.21 1.56 -4.57
N SER A 142 -8.15 1.17 -3.85
CA SER A 142 -7.66 1.92 -2.68
C SER A 142 -6.51 2.90 -2.99
N ALA A 143 -6.18 3.15 -4.26
CA ALA A 143 -5.06 4.03 -4.62
C ALA A 143 -5.28 5.52 -4.25
N PHE A 144 -6.50 5.91 -3.86
CA PHE A 144 -6.74 7.26 -3.36
C PHE A 144 -5.90 7.59 -2.12
N VAL A 145 -5.58 6.60 -1.27
CA VAL A 145 -4.69 6.79 -0.10
C VAL A 145 -3.26 7.18 -0.51
N LEU A 146 -2.85 6.91 -1.76
CA LEU A 146 -1.55 7.34 -2.29
C LEU A 146 -1.46 8.85 -2.57
N ALA A 147 -2.60 9.55 -2.56
CA ALA A 147 -2.65 11.01 -2.62
C ALA A 147 -2.76 11.64 -1.23
N TRP A 148 -3.27 10.89 -0.25
CA TRP A 148 -3.48 11.34 1.12
C TRP A 148 -2.16 11.29 1.91
N ALA A 149 -2.14 11.91 3.10
CA ALA A 149 -0.99 11.90 4.01
C ALA A 149 -0.82 10.53 4.70
N TYR A 150 -0.53 9.50 3.91
CA TYR A 150 -0.48 8.09 4.30
C TYR A 150 0.89 7.46 3.99
N GLY A 151 1.30 6.49 4.79
CA GLY A 151 2.56 5.76 4.62
C GLY A 151 2.59 4.75 3.47
N GLU A 152 1.45 4.48 2.82
CA GLU A 152 1.32 3.48 1.75
C GLU A 152 2.22 3.77 0.55
N GLY A 153 2.29 5.02 0.11
CA GLY A 153 3.15 5.41 -1.02
C GLY A 153 4.62 5.08 -0.76
N LEU A 154 5.10 5.40 0.45
CA LEU A 154 6.47 5.09 0.87
C LEU A 154 6.70 3.58 0.99
N PHE A 155 5.77 2.87 1.61
CA PHE A 155 5.84 1.41 1.71
C PHE A 155 5.92 0.74 0.34
N LEU A 156 5.06 1.15 -0.61
CA LEU A 156 5.05 0.62 -1.97
C LEU A 156 6.36 0.90 -2.72
N ALA A 157 6.92 2.11 -2.59
CA ALA A 157 8.21 2.45 -3.20
C ALA A 157 9.32 1.51 -2.68
N LEU A 158 9.35 1.27 -1.37
CA LEU A 158 10.31 0.37 -0.74
C LEU A 158 10.06 -1.10 -1.16
N ALA A 159 8.82 -1.57 -1.12
CA ALA A 159 8.46 -2.94 -1.48
C ALA A 159 8.79 -3.26 -2.96
N VAL A 160 8.43 -2.38 -3.89
CA VAL A 160 8.80 -2.54 -5.31
C VAL A 160 10.31 -2.44 -5.49
N GLY A 161 10.96 -1.56 -4.74
CA GLY A 161 12.42 -1.46 -4.68
C GLY A 161 13.09 -2.75 -4.24
N VAL A 162 12.54 -3.43 -3.21
CA VAL A 162 12.96 -4.77 -2.76
C VAL A 162 12.84 -5.79 -3.89
N LEU A 163 11.65 -5.87 -4.52
CA LEU A 163 11.39 -6.83 -5.60
C LEU A 163 12.32 -6.60 -6.81
N LEU A 164 12.52 -5.35 -7.21
CA LEU A 164 13.42 -4.98 -8.31
C LEU A 164 14.88 -5.26 -7.98
N SER A 165 15.32 -4.98 -6.74
CA SER A 165 16.69 -5.22 -6.29
C SER A 165 16.97 -6.70 -6.14
N ALA A 166 16.01 -7.49 -5.64
CA ALA A 166 16.09 -8.95 -5.56
C ALA A 166 16.17 -9.58 -6.98
N ARG A 167 15.42 -9.03 -7.95
CA ARG A 167 15.51 -9.46 -9.36
C ARG A 167 16.91 -9.23 -9.95
N ARG A 168 17.65 -8.22 -9.43
CA ARG A 168 19.01 -7.85 -9.84
C ARG A 168 20.09 -8.43 -8.94
N GLU A 169 19.72 -9.30 -8.01
CA GLU A 169 20.60 -9.94 -7.02
C GLU A 169 21.43 -8.95 -6.17
N ARG A 170 20.89 -7.73 -5.91
CA ARG A 170 21.53 -6.70 -5.10
C ARG A 170 21.14 -6.86 -3.63
N TRP A 171 21.64 -7.90 -2.98
CA TRP A 171 21.16 -8.39 -1.69
C TRP A 171 21.30 -7.37 -0.54
N TRP A 172 22.40 -6.60 -0.46
CA TRP A 172 22.50 -5.53 0.54
C TRP A 172 21.46 -4.43 0.34
N LEU A 173 21.17 -4.07 -0.90
CA LEU A 173 20.12 -3.09 -1.17
C LEU A 173 18.74 -3.66 -0.83
N VAL A 174 18.51 -4.96 -1.06
CA VAL A 174 17.30 -5.66 -0.62
C VAL A 174 17.17 -5.57 0.91
N ALA A 175 18.23 -5.87 1.65
CA ALA A 175 18.25 -5.80 3.11
C ALA A 175 17.88 -4.41 3.64
N LEU A 176 18.51 -3.37 3.11
CA LEU A 176 18.26 -1.97 3.52
C LEU A 176 16.84 -1.52 3.19
N LEU A 177 16.35 -1.80 1.98
CA LEU A 177 15.01 -1.40 1.58
C LEU A 177 13.94 -2.18 2.34
N ALA A 178 14.15 -3.48 2.61
CA ALA A 178 13.23 -4.29 3.40
C ALA A 178 13.20 -3.83 4.87
N LEU A 179 14.34 -3.52 5.46
CA LEU A 179 14.43 -2.94 6.81
C LEU A 179 13.65 -1.62 6.88
N ALA A 180 13.88 -0.72 5.92
CA ALA A 180 13.14 0.54 5.85
C ALA A 180 11.64 0.31 5.68
N ALA A 181 11.21 -0.67 4.86
CA ALA A 181 9.80 -1.03 4.70
C ALA A 181 9.19 -1.53 6.02
N GLY A 182 9.93 -2.33 6.80
CA GLY A 182 9.54 -2.80 8.13
C GLY A 182 9.37 -1.65 9.14
N LEU A 183 10.16 -0.58 9.01
CA LEU A 183 10.00 0.64 9.81
C LEU A 183 8.82 1.51 9.36
N VAL A 184 8.30 1.31 8.16
CA VAL A 184 7.10 2.05 7.68
C VAL A 184 5.81 1.33 8.06
N ARG A 185 5.77 -0.01 7.95
CA ARG A 185 4.56 -0.81 8.23
C ARG A 185 4.91 -2.23 8.69
N PRO A 186 4.10 -2.85 9.56
CA PRO A 186 4.34 -4.23 10.01
C PRO A 186 4.31 -5.24 8.85
N THR A 187 3.55 -4.95 7.76
CA THR A 187 3.53 -5.76 6.54
C THR A 187 4.89 -5.82 5.82
N GLY A 188 5.84 -4.96 6.18
CA GLY A 188 7.24 -5.02 5.72
C GLY A 188 7.93 -6.34 6.09
N ALA A 189 7.54 -6.98 7.20
CA ALA A 189 8.04 -8.31 7.54
C ALA A 189 7.70 -9.37 6.48
N LEU A 190 6.56 -9.23 5.79
CA LEU A 190 6.13 -10.16 4.76
C LEU A 190 6.98 -10.10 3.48
N LEU A 191 7.82 -9.07 3.31
CA LEU A 191 8.79 -9.00 2.23
C LEU A 191 9.84 -10.13 2.32
N ALA A 192 10.01 -10.74 3.49
CA ALA A 192 10.82 -11.95 3.64
C ALA A 192 10.34 -13.08 2.69
N VAL A 193 9.02 -13.20 2.42
CA VAL A 193 8.44 -14.24 1.58
C VAL A 193 8.95 -14.19 0.12
N PRO A 194 8.78 -13.10 -0.63
CA PRO A 194 9.29 -13.01 -2.00
C PRO A 194 10.82 -12.99 -2.06
N VAL A 195 11.51 -12.46 -1.04
CA VAL A 195 12.97 -12.45 -0.98
C VAL A 195 13.50 -13.86 -0.77
N LEU A 196 12.93 -14.64 0.16
CA LEU A 196 13.27 -16.03 0.39
C LEU A 196 13.11 -16.87 -0.90
N ALA A 197 11.96 -16.69 -1.60
CA ALA A 197 11.72 -17.34 -2.87
C ALA A 197 12.70 -16.93 -3.98
N ALA A 198 13.27 -15.71 -3.90
CA ALA A 198 14.29 -15.24 -4.83
C ALA A 198 15.69 -15.80 -4.51
N VAL A 199 16.03 -15.87 -3.21
CA VAL A 199 17.32 -16.39 -2.73
C VAL A 199 17.51 -17.87 -3.05
N TRP A 200 16.42 -18.66 -3.04
CA TRP A 200 16.46 -20.11 -3.28
C TRP A 200 16.59 -20.50 -4.75
N ARG A 201 16.58 -19.57 -5.66
CA ARG A 201 16.84 -19.90 -7.08
C ARG A 201 18.30 -20.22 -7.28
N PRO A 202 18.63 -21.20 -8.17
CA PRO A 202 19.99 -21.38 -8.64
C PRO A 202 20.45 -20.06 -9.26
N SER A 203 21.31 -19.34 -8.56
CA SER A 203 21.81 -18.05 -9.04
C SER A 203 23.09 -18.30 -9.82
N THR A 204 23.39 -17.43 -10.75
CA THR A 204 24.66 -17.37 -11.48
C THR A 204 25.84 -16.91 -10.56
N GLY A 205 25.64 -16.92 -9.23
CA GLY A 205 26.76 -16.91 -8.28
C GLY A 205 27.11 -15.61 -7.58
N SER A 206 26.27 -14.56 -7.61
CA SER A 206 26.73 -13.23 -7.19
C SER A 206 26.50 -12.83 -5.73
N GLY A 207 25.89 -13.65 -4.87
CA GLY A 207 25.62 -13.24 -3.48
C GLY A 207 26.20 -14.18 -2.44
N ARG A 208 26.96 -13.64 -1.47
CA ARG A 208 27.42 -14.38 -0.30
C ARG A 208 26.26 -14.74 0.62
N LEU A 209 26.35 -15.85 1.35
CA LEU A 209 25.30 -16.31 2.28
C LEU A 209 24.88 -15.23 3.29
N PRO A 210 25.78 -14.46 3.93
CA PRO A 210 25.40 -13.39 4.86
C PRO A 210 24.50 -12.31 4.23
N GLU A 211 24.78 -11.92 2.98
CA GLU A 211 23.98 -10.92 2.26
C GLU A 211 22.56 -11.40 2.01
N ARG A 212 22.41 -12.68 1.68
CA ARG A 212 21.11 -13.31 1.44
C ARG A 212 20.31 -13.44 2.74
N ILE A 213 20.97 -13.82 3.84
CA ILE A 213 20.35 -13.86 5.16
C ILE A 213 19.90 -12.46 5.57
N ALA A 214 20.76 -11.45 5.44
CA ALA A 214 20.41 -10.06 5.74
C ALA A 214 19.23 -9.57 4.90
N ALA A 215 19.17 -9.95 3.61
CA ALA A 215 18.07 -9.58 2.71
C ALA A 215 16.74 -10.16 3.18
N VAL A 216 16.69 -11.43 3.61
CA VAL A 216 15.48 -12.07 4.13
C VAL A 216 15.08 -11.48 5.49
N ALA A 217 16.06 -11.22 6.35
CA ALA A 217 15.82 -10.73 7.71
C ALA A 217 15.48 -9.23 7.78
N GLY A 218 15.80 -8.45 6.73
CA GLY A 218 15.67 -6.97 6.75
C GLY A 218 14.27 -6.50 7.17
N GLY A 219 13.22 -6.98 6.52
CA GLY A 219 11.84 -6.60 6.87
C GLY A 219 11.44 -6.96 8.30
N PRO A 220 11.57 -8.22 8.73
CA PRO A 220 11.35 -8.62 10.12
C PRO A 220 12.16 -7.80 11.14
N ILE A 221 13.44 -7.51 10.86
CA ILE A 221 14.29 -6.68 11.73
C ILE A 221 13.74 -5.26 11.81
N GLY A 222 13.33 -4.65 10.69
CA GLY A 222 12.75 -3.30 10.71
C GLY A 222 11.50 -3.21 11.58
N VAL A 223 10.61 -4.20 11.49
CA VAL A 223 9.44 -4.32 12.38
C VAL A 223 9.88 -4.52 13.83
N GLY A 224 10.80 -5.45 14.07
CA GLY A 224 11.29 -5.79 15.40
C GLY A 224 11.95 -4.61 16.12
N VAL A 225 12.72 -3.79 15.41
CA VAL A 225 13.38 -2.58 15.97
C VAL A 225 12.33 -1.61 16.52
N PHE A 226 11.26 -1.33 15.78
CA PHE A 226 10.22 -0.42 16.27
C PHE A 226 9.42 -1.05 17.42
N VAL A 227 9.02 -2.32 17.29
CA VAL A 227 8.28 -3.02 18.36
C VAL A 227 9.11 -3.08 19.64
N TRP A 228 10.40 -3.38 19.55
CA TRP A 228 11.30 -3.39 20.68
C TRP A 228 11.43 -2.01 21.34
N TRP A 229 11.70 -0.96 20.53
CA TRP A 229 11.81 0.40 21.02
C TRP A 229 10.53 0.86 21.72
N ALA A 230 9.36 0.67 21.08
CA ALA A 230 8.09 1.09 21.66
C ALA A 230 7.75 0.30 22.92
N SER A 231 8.05 -1.01 22.96
CA SER A 231 7.82 -1.82 24.15
C SER A 231 8.67 -1.38 25.35
N ALA A 232 9.93 -1.03 25.09
CA ALA A 232 10.84 -0.52 26.13
C ALA A 232 10.47 0.91 26.55
N HIS A 233 10.06 1.76 25.61
CA HIS A 233 9.73 3.16 25.88
C HIS A 233 8.44 3.33 26.70
N PHE A 234 7.42 2.52 26.42
CA PHE A 234 6.12 2.56 27.12
C PHE A 234 5.96 1.51 28.23
N ASP A 235 7.01 0.75 28.53
CA ASP A 235 6.99 -0.35 29.51
C ASP A 235 5.80 -1.32 29.29
N ARG A 236 5.47 -1.59 28.01
CA ARG A 236 4.39 -2.50 27.59
C ARG A 236 4.85 -3.38 26.42
N ALA A 237 4.99 -4.68 26.71
CA ALA A 237 5.44 -5.65 25.69
C ALA A 237 4.54 -5.63 24.44
N PHE A 238 5.15 -5.58 23.27
CA PHE A 238 4.50 -5.62 21.95
C PHE A 238 3.40 -4.56 21.75
N ILE A 239 3.49 -3.39 22.43
CA ILE A 239 2.43 -2.37 22.43
C ILE A 239 1.93 -1.99 21.04
N PRO A 240 2.73 -1.79 19.97
CA PRO A 240 2.21 -1.45 18.66
C PRO A 240 1.30 -2.52 18.05
N LEU A 241 1.60 -3.77 18.33
CA LEU A 241 0.83 -4.93 17.85
C LEU A 241 -0.43 -5.16 18.68
N ASN A 242 -0.33 -4.97 20.00
CA ASN A 242 -1.46 -5.12 20.91
C ASN A 242 -2.52 -4.04 20.64
N VAL A 243 -2.12 -2.79 20.48
CA VAL A 243 -3.04 -1.70 20.08
C VAL A 243 -3.75 -2.00 18.75
N GLN A 244 -3.01 -2.52 17.77
CA GLN A 244 -3.60 -2.91 16.50
C GLN A 244 -4.61 -4.06 16.68
N ARG A 245 -4.33 -5.01 17.57
CA ARG A 245 -5.22 -6.13 17.91
C ARG A 245 -6.47 -5.66 18.66
N GLU A 246 -6.33 -4.75 19.62
CA GLU A 246 -7.46 -4.15 20.34
C GLU A 246 -8.46 -3.46 19.41
N LEU A 247 -7.95 -2.84 18.32
CA LEU A 247 -8.79 -2.15 17.32
C LEU A 247 -9.40 -3.07 16.26
N ARG A 248 -8.75 -4.21 15.96
CA ARG A 248 -9.14 -5.10 14.85
C ARG A 248 -9.68 -6.45 15.33
N GLY A 249 -9.81 -6.63 16.63
CA GLY A 249 -10.17 -7.90 17.21
C GLY A 249 -9.03 -8.92 17.26
N ASP A 250 -9.31 -10.05 17.87
CA ASP A 250 -8.39 -11.18 17.96
C ASP A 250 -8.20 -11.85 16.59
N PRO A 251 -7.03 -12.46 16.34
CA PRO A 251 -6.83 -13.21 15.11
C PRO A 251 -7.85 -14.34 14.97
N VAL A 252 -8.53 -14.37 13.83
CA VAL A 252 -9.53 -15.38 13.50
C VAL A 252 -9.06 -16.29 12.38
N ASN A 253 -9.72 -17.43 12.20
CA ASN A 253 -9.46 -18.30 11.07
C ASN A 253 -9.90 -17.59 9.77
N PRO A 254 -9.01 -17.32 8.79
CA PRO A 254 -9.33 -16.60 7.56
C PRO A 254 -10.47 -17.20 6.75
N PHE A 255 -10.59 -18.54 6.76
CA PHE A 255 -11.65 -19.23 6.02
C PHE A 255 -13.01 -19.04 6.70
N ARG A 256 -13.04 -19.14 8.03
CA ARG A 256 -14.25 -18.88 8.81
C ARG A 256 -14.68 -17.42 8.64
N ARG A 257 -13.75 -16.47 8.76
CA ARG A 257 -14.05 -15.05 8.57
C ARG A 257 -14.67 -14.76 7.20
N LEU A 258 -14.18 -15.43 6.15
CA LEU A 258 -14.75 -15.28 4.81
C LEU A 258 -16.16 -15.84 4.71
N LEU A 259 -16.43 -16.99 5.34
CA LEU A 259 -17.77 -17.58 5.38
C LEU A 259 -18.77 -16.70 6.16
N ASP A 260 -18.35 -16.19 7.32
CA ASP A 260 -19.14 -15.26 8.12
C ASP A 260 -19.46 -13.99 7.32
N GLY A 261 -18.48 -13.42 6.60
CA GLY A 261 -18.65 -12.27 5.73
C GLY A 261 -19.61 -12.51 4.56
N VAL A 262 -19.67 -13.72 4.01
CA VAL A 262 -20.71 -14.07 3.02
C VAL A 262 -22.10 -14.02 3.66
N GLY A 263 -22.24 -14.46 4.92
CA GLY A 263 -23.47 -14.30 5.69
C GLY A 263 -23.84 -12.82 5.88
N ASP A 264 -22.85 -11.99 6.24
CA ASP A 264 -23.01 -10.55 6.44
C ASP A 264 -23.47 -9.82 5.16
N LEU A 265 -23.05 -10.29 3.97
CA LEU A 265 -23.48 -9.72 2.69
C LEU A 265 -25.00 -9.76 2.48
N PHE A 266 -25.68 -10.76 3.05
CA PHE A 266 -27.12 -10.94 2.96
C PHE A 266 -27.87 -10.60 4.26
N GLY A 267 -27.16 -10.12 5.29
CA GLY A 267 -27.68 -9.81 6.62
C GLY A 267 -27.76 -8.31 6.92
N SER A 268 -27.83 -7.97 8.21
CA SER A 268 -27.86 -6.59 8.71
C SER A 268 -26.55 -5.84 8.53
N GLU A 269 -25.42 -6.56 8.41
CA GLU A 269 -24.07 -6.01 8.31
C GLU A 269 -23.62 -5.82 6.84
N THR A 270 -24.56 -5.80 5.89
CA THR A 270 -24.24 -5.67 4.44
C THR A 270 -23.35 -4.46 4.12
N MET A 271 -23.61 -3.32 4.75
CA MET A 271 -22.82 -2.08 4.53
C MET A 271 -21.51 -2.05 5.31
N GLY A 272 -21.31 -2.98 6.24
CA GLY A 272 -20.05 -3.24 6.92
C GLY A 272 -19.23 -4.29 6.18
N ASP A 273 -18.90 -5.38 6.88
CA ASP A 273 -18.03 -6.44 6.35
C ASP A 273 -18.57 -7.14 5.09
N GLY A 274 -19.90 -7.15 4.89
CA GLY A 274 -20.53 -7.80 3.73
C GLY A 274 -20.01 -7.26 2.38
N LEU A 275 -19.88 -5.95 2.21
CA LEU A 275 -19.36 -5.36 0.96
C LEU A 275 -17.89 -5.68 0.74
N HIS A 276 -17.11 -5.81 1.81
CA HIS A 276 -15.70 -6.17 1.73
C HIS A 276 -15.46 -7.60 1.20
N VAL A 277 -16.44 -8.51 1.34
CA VAL A 277 -16.37 -9.85 0.75
C VAL A 277 -16.26 -9.80 -0.77
N LEU A 278 -16.94 -8.85 -1.41
CA LEU A 278 -16.82 -8.66 -2.87
C LEU A 278 -15.39 -8.26 -3.26
N ALA A 279 -14.75 -7.43 -2.45
CA ALA A 279 -13.34 -7.09 -2.65
C ALA A 279 -12.45 -8.32 -2.47
N VAL A 280 -12.68 -9.15 -1.45
CA VAL A 280 -11.95 -10.41 -1.26
C VAL A 280 -12.11 -11.34 -2.46
N ALA A 281 -13.34 -11.50 -2.97
CA ALA A 281 -13.60 -12.31 -4.17
C ALA A 281 -12.80 -11.78 -5.39
N ALA A 282 -12.79 -10.47 -5.61
CA ALA A 282 -11.99 -9.85 -6.65
C ALA A 282 -10.48 -10.11 -6.43
N LEU A 283 -9.98 -9.99 -5.20
CA LEU A 283 -8.58 -10.26 -4.87
C LEU A 283 -8.19 -11.72 -5.11
N LEU A 284 -9.08 -12.68 -4.84
CA LEU A 284 -8.84 -14.09 -5.16
C LEU A 284 -8.75 -14.31 -6.68
N VAL A 285 -9.60 -13.66 -7.47
CA VAL A 285 -9.50 -13.69 -8.95
C VAL A 285 -8.18 -13.09 -9.41
N LEU A 286 -7.75 -11.95 -8.84
CA LEU A 286 -6.48 -11.32 -9.15
C LEU A 286 -5.29 -12.21 -8.74
N LEU A 287 -5.37 -12.90 -7.60
CA LEU A 287 -4.35 -13.84 -7.14
C LEU A 287 -4.21 -15.02 -8.12
N VAL A 288 -5.32 -15.57 -8.60
CA VAL A 288 -5.30 -16.65 -9.62
C VAL A 288 -4.66 -16.14 -10.93
N ALA A 289 -5.02 -14.94 -11.39
CA ALA A 289 -4.43 -14.34 -12.58
C ALA A 289 -2.92 -14.12 -12.40
N LEU A 290 -2.50 -13.65 -11.23
CA LEU A 290 -1.11 -13.40 -10.85
C LEU A 290 -0.30 -14.70 -10.84
N VAL A 291 -0.76 -15.73 -10.14
CA VAL A 291 -0.05 -17.02 -9.99
C VAL A 291 0.12 -17.73 -11.34
N ARG A 292 -0.85 -17.56 -12.26
CA ARG A 292 -0.79 -18.16 -13.60
C ARG A 292 0.13 -17.43 -14.57
N SER A 293 0.37 -16.13 -14.36
CA SER A 293 1.03 -15.25 -15.36
C SER A 293 2.38 -14.72 -14.90
N TRP A 294 2.68 -14.75 -13.61
CA TRP A 294 3.88 -14.15 -13.03
C TRP A 294 4.71 -15.14 -12.23
N PRO A 295 6.00 -14.86 -11.99
CA PRO A 295 6.84 -15.71 -11.14
C PRO A 295 6.21 -15.93 -9.75
N ARG A 296 6.29 -17.16 -9.23
CA ARG A 296 5.63 -17.60 -7.98
C ARG A 296 5.88 -16.70 -6.77
N ARG A 297 7.03 -16.01 -6.71
CA ARG A 297 7.36 -15.07 -5.62
C ARG A 297 6.35 -13.92 -5.47
N TYR A 298 5.76 -13.45 -6.57
CA TYR A 298 4.74 -12.38 -6.54
C TYR A 298 3.42 -12.91 -5.99
N GLY A 299 2.99 -14.07 -6.43
CA GLY A 299 1.80 -14.74 -5.89
C GLY A 299 1.93 -15.09 -4.41
N ALA A 300 3.10 -15.59 -3.99
CA ALA A 300 3.37 -15.91 -2.59
C ALA A 300 3.29 -14.66 -1.68
N PHE A 301 3.85 -13.54 -2.13
CA PHE A 301 3.77 -12.27 -1.39
C PHE A 301 2.33 -11.74 -1.30
N ALA A 302 1.61 -11.71 -2.43
CA ALA A 302 0.22 -11.29 -2.45
C ALA A 302 -0.66 -12.18 -1.55
N ALA A 303 -0.47 -13.51 -1.61
CA ALA A 303 -1.18 -14.46 -0.76
C ALA A 303 -0.87 -14.25 0.73
N ALA A 304 0.40 -14.03 1.09
CA ALA A 304 0.78 -13.75 2.48
C ALA A 304 0.12 -12.47 3.01
N CYS A 305 0.11 -11.39 2.21
CA CYS A 305 -0.57 -10.15 2.58
C CYS A 305 -2.09 -10.35 2.74
N LEU A 306 -2.72 -11.10 1.83
CA LEU A 306 -4.16 -11.39 1.91
C LEU A 306 -4.50 -12.26 3.13
N LEU A 307 -3.71 -13.29 3.41
CA LEU A 307 -3.93 -14.15 4.58
C LEU A 307 -3.83 -13.37 5.88
N VAL A 308 -2.84 -12.49 6.02
CA VAL A 308 -2.70 -11.64 7.22
C VAL A 308 -3.88 -10.66 7.33
N ALA A 309 -4.35 -10.10 6.21
CA ALA A 309 -5.50 -9.21 6.22
C ALA A 309 -6.81 -9.93 6.61
N LEU A 310 -7.01 -11.16 6.11
CA LEU A 310 -8.17 -12.00 6.43
C LEU A 310 -8.11 -12.62 7.84
N ALA A 311 -6.95 -12.60 8.50
CA ALA A 311 -6.84 -13.08 9.88
C ALA A 311 -7.34 -12.06 10.91
N ALA A 312 -7.76 -10.86 10.54
CA ALA A 312 -8.42 -9.91 11.41
C ALA A 312 -9.90 -10.28 11.62
N ASP A 313 -10.47 -9.89 12.75
CA ASP A 313 -11.87 -10.16 13.10
C ASP A 313 -12.86 -9.40 12.19
N ASN A 314 -12.46 -8.24 11.65
CA ASN A 314 -13.24 -7.47 10.70
C ASN A 314 -12.50 -7.30 9.36
N LEU A 315 -13.27 -7.10 8.28
CA LEU A 315 -12.75 -6.90 6.93
C LEU A 315 -12.48 -5.44 6.57
N ASN A 316 -12.64 -4.52 7.50
CA ASN A 316 -12.41 -3.09 7.28
C ASN A 316 -11.06 -2.82 6.62
N SER A 317 -11.06 -1.96 5.60
CA SER A 317 -9.85 -1.58 4.85
C SER A 317 -9.17 -2.74 4.09
N ILE A 318 -9.85 -3.86 3.81
CA ILE A 318 -9.24 -4.99 3.09
C ILE A 318 -8.66 -4.56 1.74
N GLU A 319 -9.31 -3.64 1.04
CA GLU A 319 -8.88 -3.06 -0.23
C GLU A 319 -7.54 -2.32 -0.08
N ARG A 320 -7.35 -1.61 1.04
CA ARG A 320 -6.10 -0.91 1.37
C ARG A 320 -4.99 -1.89 1.74
N TYR A 321 -5.31 -2.90 2.54
CA TYR A 321 -4.33 -3.94 2.87
C TYR A 321 -3.92 -4.76 1.65
N ALA A 322 -4.80 -4.96 0.69
CA ALA A 322 -4.47 -5.58 -0.58
C ALA A 322 -3.45 -4.77 -1.39
N LEU A 323 -3.50 -3.43 -1.32
CA LEU A 323 -2.51 -2.58 -1.98
C LEU A 323 -1.10 -2.80 -1.42
N ASN A 324 -0.94 -3.14 -0.13
CA ASN A 324 0.34 -3.52 0.45
C ASN A 324 0.92 -4.79 -0.20
N GLY A 325 0.07 -5.71 -0.63
CA GLY A 325 0.42 -6.80 -1.54
C GLY A 325 0.55 -6.29 -2.97
N VAL A 326 1.47 -5.35 -3.23
CA VAL A 326 1.64 -4.68 -4.53
C VAL A 326 1.52 -5.59 -5.77
N PRO A 327 1.86 -6.90 -5.75
CA PRO A 327 1.63 -7.77 -6.90
C PRO A 327 0.17 -7.95 -7.31
N PHE A 328 -0.83 -7.63 -6.48
CA PHE A 328 -2.23 -7.61 -6.93
C PHE A 328 -2.44 -6.65 -8.11
N VAL A 329 -1.69 -5.54 -8.13
CA VAL A 329 -1.66 -4.60 -9.26
C VAL A 329 -1.24 -5.29 -10.57
N LEU A 330 -0.30 -6.24 -10.50
CA LEU A 330 0.11 -7.06 -11.66
C LEU A 330 -1.02 -8.00 -12.11
N GLY A 331 -1.84 -8.49 -11.18
CA GLY A 331 -3.07 -9.23 -11.49
C GLY A 331 -4.06 -8.38 -12.29
N VAL A 332 -4.30 -7.13 -11.85
CA VAL A 332 -5.12 -6.16 -12.59
C VAL A 332 -4.55 -5.92 -14.00
N ALA A 333 -3.24 -5.66 -14.11
CA ALA A 333 -2.57 -5.46 -15.40
C ALA A 333 -2.71 -6.67 -16.32
N THR A 334 -2.64 -7.88 -15.77
CA THR A 334 -2.84 -9.14 -16.52
C THR A 334 -4.25 -9.25 -17.09
N LEU A 335 -5.27 -8.91 -16.31
CA LEU A 335 -6.66 -8.91 -16.79
C LEU A 335 -6.88 -7.78 -17.79
N ALA A 336 -6.31 -6.61 -17.53
CA ALA A 336 -6.39 -5.45 -18.41
C ALA A 336 -5.68 -5.65 -19.78
N ALA A 337 -4.72 -6.56 -19.87
CA ALA A 337 -4.08 -6.92 -21.13
C ALA A 337 -4.99 -7.74 -22.06
N ARG A 338 -6.11 -8.27 -21.57
CA ARG A 338 -7.07 -9.04 -22.40
C ARG A 338 -7.97 -8.08 -23.17
N PRO A 339 -8.08 -8.17 -24.51
CA PRO A 339 -8.79 -7.15 -25.32
C PRO A 339 -10.24 -6.90 -24.90
N ARG A 340 -10.96 -7.95 -24.47
CA ARG A 340 -12.36 -7.84 -24.05
C ARG A 340 -12.55 -7.40 -22.60
N LEU A 341 -11.56 -7.62 -21.74
CA LEU A 341 -11.64 -7.33 -20.30
C LEU A 341 -10.93 -6.02 -19.93
N GLY A 342 -9.98 -5.57 -20.75
CA GLY A 342 -9.12 -4.43 -20.43
C GLY A 342 -9.89 -3.17 -20.09
N PRO A 343 -10.72 -2.62 -21.01
CA PRO A 343 -11.48 -1.42 -20.71
C PRO A 343 -12.40 -1.56 -19.48
N PRO A 344 -13.26 -2.60 -19.34
CA PRO A 344 -14.12 -2.70 -18.18
C PRO A 344 -13.36 -2.86 -16.86
N VAL A 345 -12.26 -3.62 -16.81
CA VAL A 345 -11.45 -3.77 -15.60
C VAL A 345 -10.89 -2.42 -15.15
N MET A 346 -10.35 -1.61 -16.06
CA MET A 346 -9.79 -0.32 -15.73
C MET A 346 -10.86 0.70 -15.31
N VAL A 347 -12.03 0.69 -15.97
CA VAL A 347 -13.16 1.55 -15.60
C VAL A 347 -13.69 1.17 -14.22
N VAL A 348 -13.94 -0.12 -13.95
CA VAL A 348 -14.41 -0.59 -12.64
C VAL A 348 -13.40 -0.24 -11.54
N SER A 349 -12.10 -0.42 -11.80
CA SER A 349 -11.05 -0.05 -10.85
C SER A 349 -11.05 1.45 -10.53
N ALA A 350 -11.16 2.30 -11.54
CA ALA A 350 -11.24 3.75 -11.37
C ALA A 350 -12.53 4.19 -10.65
N MET A 351 -13.67 3.61 -11.00
CA MET A 351 -14.95 3.88 -10.32
C MET A 351 -14.89 3.47 -8.85
N ALA A 352 -14.36 2.28 -8.56
CA ALA A 352 -14.17 1.84 -7.19
C ALA A 352 -13.25 2.79 -6.40
N MET A 353 -12.13 3.25 -6.99
CA MET A 353 -11.24 4.23 -6.37
C MET A 353 -11.96 5.53 -6.01
N VAL A 354 -12.73 6.08 -6.95
CA VAL A 354 -13.49 7.33 -6.74
C VAL A 354 -14.58 7.15 -5.69
N SER A 355 -15.31 6.02 -5.74
CA SER A 355 -16.38 5.72 -4.79
C SER A 355 -15.84 5.52 -3.37
N LEU A 356 -14.77 4.73 -3.21
CA LEU A 356 -14.15 4.50 -1.89
C LEU A 356 -13.57 5.80 -1.32
N ALA A 357 -12.95 6.66 -2.14
CA ALA A 357 -12.51 7.98 -1.71
C ALA A 357 -13.68 8.85 -1.24
N ALA A 358 -14.76 8.89 -1.99
CA ALA A 358 -15.97 9.64 -1.64
C ALA A 358 -16.57 9.13 -0.33
N MET A 359 -16.74 7.82 -0.19
CA MET A 359 -17.26 7.18 1.02
C MET A 359 -16.37 7.44 2.23
N ALA A 360 -15.04 7.43 2.05
CA ALA A 360 -14.10 7.73 3.13
C ALA A 360 -14.22 9.17 3.63
N TRP A 361 -14.38 10.15 2.75
CA TRP A 361 -14.64 11.53 3.17
C TRP A 361 -16.02 11.69 3.81
N TRP A 362 -17.00 10.88 3.40
CA TRP A 362 -18.34 10.89 4.01
C TRP A 362 -18.40 10.15 5.35
N GLY A 363 -17.34 9.43 5.73
CA GLY A 363 -17.28 8.66 6.98
C GLY A 363 -18.00 7.31 6.93
N SER A 364 -18.46 6.88 5.75
CA SER A 364 -19.15 5.59 5.54
C SER A 364 -18.21 4.45 5.11
N TYR A 365 -16.94 4.73 4.94
CA TYR A 365 -15.89 3.76 4.66
C TYR A 365 -14.64 4.12 5.46
N VAL A 366 -14.04 3.13 6.13
CA VAL A 366 -12.76 3.27 6.85
C VAL A 366 -11.63 2.84 5.90
N PRO A 367 -10.80 3.79 5.43
CA PRO A 367 -9.73 3.47 4.50
C PRO A 367 -8.57 2.76 5.18
#